data_f4987db1e6082b443f2f1b7ba2dd1526
#
_entry.id   f4987db1e6082b443f2f1b7ba2dd1526
#
_cell.length_a   1.000
_cell.length_b   1.000
_cell.length_c   1.000
_cell.angle_alpha   90.00
_cell.angle_beta   90.00
_cell.angle_gamma   90.00
#
_symmetry.space_group_name_H-M   'P 1'
#
loop_
_entity.id
_entity.type
_entity.pdbx_description
1 polymer ?
#
loop_
_entity_poly.entity_id
_entity_poly.type
_entity_poly.pdbx_seq_one_letter_code
_entity_poly.pdbx_strand_id
1 'polypeptide(L)'
;MSTTESNFIRPDGTPARILVVDDESVLAELLGSALRHQGWETKTAANGWEALDKADTFDPDVVVLDIQMPGLDGMETLERLRKRKPHLPVLFLTARDAVADRVAGLRAGADDYVTKPFDLDEVTARIDALLRRSGMASVTAERVLTVGDLTLDEDSHDVARGGEAVTLTNTEFELLRYFMENPNVVLSKSQILDRVWSYDFGGQANIVELYISYLRKKIDAGRDPMIHTVRGAGYILRPAS
;
A
#
# COMPACT_ATOMS: atom_id res chain seq x y z
N MET A 1 -4.02 19.49 23.73
CA MET A 1 -3.54 18.21 23.19
C MET A 1 -4.78 17.43 22.81
N SER A 2 -5.21 17.55 21.57
CA SER A 2 -6.35 16.74 21.05
C SER A 2 -5.77 15.40 20.62
N THR A 3 -6.04 14.37 21.39
CA THR A 3 -5.89 12.98 20.96
C THR A 3 -6.86 12.78 19.80
N THR A 4 -6.35 12.74 18.61
CA THR A 4 -7.10 12.35 17.42
C THR A 4 -7.29 10.83 17.56
N GLU A 5 -8.39 10.40 18.16
CA GLU A 5 -8.78 9.00 18.13
C GLU A 5 -8.93 8.61 16.65
N SER A 6 -8.20 7.59 16.23
CA SER A 6 -8.29 7.06 14.89
C SER A 6 -9.69 6.47 14.66
N ASN A 7 -10.44 7.03 13.71
CA ASN A 7 -11.81 6.65 13.40
C ASN A 7 -11.91 5.53 12.35
N PHE A 8 -10.85 4.72 12.18
CA PHE A 8 -10.89 3.61 11.22
C PHE A 8 -11.57 2.39 11.85
N ILE A 9 -12.82 2.21 11.47
CA ILE A 9 -13.69 1.13 11.92
C ILE A 9 -13.97 0.20 10.75
N ARG A 10 -13.83 -1.10 10.99
CA ARG A 10 -14.17 -2.16 10.03
C ARG A 10 -15.68 -2.19 9.79
N PRO A 11 -16.16 -2.79 8.68
CA PRO A 11 -17.60 -2.91 8.39
C PRO A 11 -18.41 -3.60 9.50
N ASP A 12 -17.75 -4.44 10.32
CA ASP A 12 -18.39 -5.13 11.47
C ASP A 12 -18.45 -4.28 12.75
N GLY A 13 -18.00 -3.01 12.70
CA GLY A 13 -17.96 -2.10 13.83
C GLY A 13 -16.77 -2.27 14.77
N THR A 14 -15.82 -3.15 14.44
CA THR A 14 -14.57 -3.34 15.22
C THR A 14 -13.49 -2.36 14.77
N PRO A 15 -12.51 -2.02 15.66
CA PRO A 15 -11.35 -1.22 15.27
C PRO A 15 -10.52 -1.87 14.17
N ALA A 16 -9.84 -1.05 13.37
CA ALA A 16 -8.85 -1.53 12.42
C ALA A 16 -7.75 -2.35 13.11
N ARG A 17 -7.28 -3.39 12.45
CA ARG A 17 -6.32 -4.37 12.97
C ARG A 17 -4.94 -4.16 12.38
N ILE A 18 -3.95 -3.93 13.23
CA ILE A 18 -2.57 -3.71 12.82
C ILE A 18 -1.70 -4.86 13.34
N LEU A 19 -0.95 -5.50 12.45
CA LEU A 19 0.05 -6.49 12.81
C LEU A 19 1.44 -5.85 12.77
N VAL A 20 2.15 -5.82 13.90
CA VAL A 20 3.51 -5.31 14.02
C VAL A 20 4.47 -6.48 14.05
N VAL A 21 5.45 -6.50 13.14
CA VAL A 21 6.41 -7.60 12.97
C VAL A 21 7.82 -7.04 13.09
N ASP A 22 8.51 -7.41 14.17
CA ASP A 22 9.89 -6.99 14.46
C ASP A 22 10.52 -8.01 15.41
N ASP A 23 11.77 -8.42 15.17
CA ASP A 23 12.47 -9.38 16.03
C ASP A 23 12.93 -8.75 17.37
N GLU A 24 13.01 -7.41 17.43
CA GLU A 24 13.15 -6.67 18.66
C GLU A 24 11.81 -6.60 19.41
N SER A 25 11.52 -7.60 20.24
CA SER A 25 10.23 -7.71 20.95
C SER A 25 9.85 -6.46 21.76
N VAL A 26 10.83 -5.75 22.32
CA VAL A 26 10.62 -4.50 23.07
C VAL A 26 10.11 -3.40 22.14
N LEU A 27 10.69 -3.26 20.95
CA LEU A 27 10.27 -2.28 19.95
C LEU A 27 8.89 -2.61 19.40
N ALA A 28 8.65 -3.90 19.08
CA ALA A 28 7.34 -4.37 18.60
C ALA A 28 6.23 -4.07 19.62
N GLU A 29 6.45 -4.36 20.91
CA GLU A 29 5.46 -4.09 21.95
C GLU A 29 5.28 -2.60 22.25
N LEU A 30 6.35 -1.80 22.21
CA LEU A 30 6.27 -0.35 22.37
C LEU A 30 5.41 0.26 21.25
N LEU A 31 5.69 -0.10 20.00
CA LEU A 31 4.93 0.35 18.86
C LEU A 31 3.48 -0.15 18.91
N GLY A 32 3.28 -1.44 19.20
CA GLY A 32 1.96 -2.03 19.38
C GLY A 32 1.13 -1.34 20.48
N SER A 33 1.77 -0.98 21.60
CA SER A 33 1.11 -0.24 22.69
C SER A 33 0.71 1.18 22.26
N ALA A 34 1.57 1.88 21.53
CA ALA A 34 1.29 3.21 21.00
C ALA A 34 0.11 3.17 20.01
N LEU A 35 0.09 2.18 19.11
CA LEU A 35 -0.99 2.02 18.13
C LEU A 35 -2.32 1.63 18.81
N ARG A 36 -2.31 0.81 19.87
CA ARG A 36 -3.51 0.54 20.69
C ARG A 36 -4.03 1.82 21.35
N HIS A 37 -3.14 2.73 21.76
CA HIS A 37 -3.56 4.02 22.33
C HIS A 37 -4.24 4.94 21.30
N GLN A 38 -3.96 4.74 20.02
CA GLN A 38 -4.66 5.41 18.90
C GLN A 38 -6.04 4.79 18.60
N GLY A 39 -6.45 3.73 19.30
CA GLY A 39 -7.75 3.08 19.14
C GLY A 39 -7.74 1.86 18.20
N TRP A 40 -6.59 1.40 17.70
CA TRP A 40 -6.50 0.21 16.84
C TRP A 40 -6.33 -1.09 17.64
N GLU A 41 -6.84 -2.19 17.10
CA GLU A 41 -6.52 -3.52 17.61
C GLU A 41 -5.14 -3.94 17.05
N THR A 42 -4.16 -4.27 17.94
CA THR A 42 -2.81 -4.62 17.50
C THR A 42 -2.37 -5.96 18.04
N LYS A 43 -1.68 -6.72 17.20
CA LYS A 43 -0.87 -7.89 17.59
C LYS A 43 0.56 -7.69 17.12
N THR A 44 1.49 -8.34 17.83
CA THR A 44 2.92 -8.35 17.50
C THR A 44 3.32 -9.75 17.01
N ALA A 45 4.34 -9.84 16.16
CA ALA A 45 4.99 -11.07 15.73
C ALA A 45 6.51 -10.87 15.76
N ALA A 46 7.25 -11.86 16.26
CA ALA A 46 8.70 -11.78 16.47
C ALA A 46 9.52 -12.22 15.24
N ASN A 47 8.90 -12.71 14.18
CA ASN A 47 9.55 -13.17 12.96
C ASN A 47 8.55 -13.36 11.82
N GLY A 48 9.07 -13.57 10.61
CA GLY A 48 8.24 -13.73 9.41
C GLY A 48 7.29 -14.94 9.43
N TRP A 49 7.67 -16.05 10.07
CA TRP A 49 6.78 -17.22 10.16
C TRP A 49 5.56 -16.95 11.04
N GLU A 50 5.78 -16.33 12.19
CA GLU A 50 4.72 -15.92 13.10
C GLU A 50 3.82 -14.84 12.44
N ALA A 51 4.42 -13.95 11.65
CA ALA A 51 3.68 -12.95 10.89
C ALA A 51 2.71 -13.59 9.88
N LEU A 52 3.16 -14.62 9.15
CA LEU A 52 2.30 -15.35 8.20
C LEU A 52 1.13 -16.06 8.90
N ASP A 53 1.37 -16.72 10.05
CA ASP A 53 0.32 -17.36 10.83
C ASP A 53 -0.70 -16.34 11.38
N LYS A 54 -0.19 -15.21 11.91
CA LYS A 54 -1.05 -14.14 12.42
C LYS A 54 -1.78 -13.39 11.30
N ALA A 55 -1.21 -13.28 10.12
CA ALA A 55 -1.92 -12.71 8.98
C ALA A 55 -3.17 -13.52 8.60
N ASP A 56 -3.12 -14.84 8.75
CA ASP A 56 -4.26 -15.71 8.49
C ASP A 56 -5.28 -15.74 9.65
N THR A 57 -4.81 -15.73 10.91
CA THR A 57 -5.67 -15.91 12.10
C THR A 57 -6.20 -14.61 12.69
N PHE A 58 -5.44 -13.53 12.60
CA PHE A 58 -5.82 -12.21 13.11
C PHE A 58 -6.50 -11.36 12.04
N ASP A 59 -6.23 -11.63 10.76
CA ASP A 59 -6.74 -10.91 9.60
C ASP A 59 -6.52 -9.40 9.70
N PRO A 60 -5.24 -8.93 9.68
CA PRO A 60 -4.90 -7.53 9.82
C PRO A 60 -5.31 -6.71 8.60
N ASP A 61 -5.57 -5.44 8.81
CA ASP A 61 -5.85 -4.43 7.78
C ASP A 61 -4.59 -3.72 7.30
N VAL A 62 -3.53 -3.71 8.14
CA VAL A 62 -2.19 -3.23 7.79
C VAL A 62 -1.15 -4.10 8.52
N VAL A 63 -0.04 -4.39 7.85
CA VAL A 63 1.15 -5.00 8.45
C VAL A 63 2.27 -3.97 8.50
N VAL A 64 2.83 -3.74 9.68
CA VAL A 64 4.08 -3.00 9.88
C VAL A 64 5.18 -4.05 10.02
N LEU A 65 6.15 -4.07 9.10
CA LEU A 65 7.06 -5.18 8.91
C LEU A 65 8.52 -4.71 8.90
N ASP A 66 9.32 -5.19 9.84
CA ASP A 66 10.76 -4.97 9.75
C ASP A 66 11.36 -5.78 8.60
N ILE A 67 12.29 -5.15 7.87
CA ILE A 67 13.04 -5.82 6.80
C ILE A 67 14.07 -6.76 7.36
N GLN A 68 14.79 -6.34 8.42
CA GLN A 68 15.97 -7.04 8.93
C GLN A 68 15.59 -7.97 10.08
N MET A 69 15.10 -9.15 9.77
CA MET A 69 14.78 -10.17 10.77
C MET A 69 15.55 -11.47 10.51
N PRO A 70 15.97 -12.20 11.57
CA PRO A 70 16.63 -13.49 11.40
C PRO A 70 15.68 -14.56 10.87
N GLY A 71 16.19 -15.45 10.03
CA GLY A 71 15.45 -16.57 9.47
C GLY A 71 14.65 -16.20 8.23
N LEU A 72 13.34 -15.97 8.35
CA LEU A 72 12.52 -15.44 7.28
C LEU A 72 12.52 -13.91 7.38
N ASP A 73 13.26 -13.25 6.49
CA ASP A 73 13.37 -11.80 6.48
C ASP A 73 12.07 -11.11 6.03
N GLY A 74 12.02 -9.76 6.15
CA GLY A 74 10.84 -9.00 5.79
C GLY A 74 10.49 -9.06 4.32
N MET A 75 11.47 -9.17 3.42
CA MET A 75 11.26 -9.26 1.97
C MET A 75 10.62 -10.59 1.59
N GLU A 76 11.18 -11.69 2.08
CA GLU A 76 10.63 -13.03 1.87
C GLU A 76 9.23 -13.18 2.51
N THR A 77 9.04 -12.54 3.69
CA THR A 77 7.74 -12.49 4.36
C THR A 77 6.71 -11.77 3.48
N LEU A 78 7.05 -10.60 2.94
CA LEU A 78 6.19 -9.85 2.04
C LEU A 78 5.82 -10.67 0.80
N GLU A 79 6.79 -11.32 0.14
CA GLU A 79 6.50 -12.16 -1.04
C GLU A 79 5.49 -13.26 -0.74
N ARG A 80 5.56 -13.86 0.45
CA ARG A 80 4.61 -14.90 0.88
C ARG A 80 3.26 -14.33 1.27
N LEU A 81 3.22 -13.14 1.90
CA LEU A 81 1.99 -12.42 2.18
C LEU A 81 1.26 -12.05 0.87
N ARG A 82 1.98 -11.55 -0.14
CA ARG A 82 1.40 -11.19 -1.45
C ARG A 82 0.75 -12.38 -2.17
N LYS A 83 1.27 -13.59 -2.00
CA LYS A 83 0.67 -14.80 -2.57
C LYS A 83 -0.65 -15.19 -1.90
N ARG A 84 -0.85 -14.83 -0.61
CA ARG A 84 -2.05 -15.18 0.17
C ARG A 84 -3.04 -14.03 0.24
N LYS A 85 -2.53 -12.81 0.44
CA LYS A 85 -3.29 -11.57 0.63
C LYS A 85 -2.69 -10.47 -0.25
N PRO A 86 -2.97 -10.45 -1.56
CA PRO A 86 -2.33 -9.55 -2.52
C PRO A 86 -2.59 -8.07 -2.23
N HIS A 87 -3.73 -7.75 -1.62
CA HIS A 87 -4.17 -6.38 -1.35
C HIS A 87 -3.85 -5.89 0.08
N LEU A 88 -3.32 -6.75 0.95
CA LEU A 88 -3.01 -6.37 2.33
C LEU A 88 -1.92 -5.29 2.36
N PRO A 89 -2.20 -4.08 2.88
CA PRO A 89 -1.21 -3.02 2.97
C PRO A 89 -0.03 -3.39 3.86
N VAL A 90 1.19 -3.12 3.39
CA VAL A 90 2.43 -3.38 4.14
C VAL A 90 3.29 -2.12 4.21
N LEU A 91 3.55 -1.67 5.44
CA LEU A 91 4.49 -0.61 5.78
C LEU A 91 5.80 -1.24 6.23
N PHE A 92 6.89 -1.01 5.51
CA PHE A 92 8.20 -1.47 5.94
C PHE A 92 8.84 -0.55 6.99
N LEU A 93 9.46 -1.17 8.00
CA LEU A 93 10.46 -0.52 8.84
C LEU A 93 11.85 -0.89 8.30
N THR A 94 12.74 0.07 8.12
CA THR A 94 14.06 -0.16 7.53
C THR A 94 15.15 0.66 8.19
N ALA A 95 16.38 0.15 8.24
CA ALA A 95 17.52 0.93 8.70
C ALA A 95 17.85 2.07 7.72
N ARG A 96 18.37 3.19 8.24
CA ARG A 96 18.62 4.45 7.51
C ARG A 96 19.55 4.30 6.29
N ASP A 97 20.44 3.33 6.32
CA ASP A 97 21.50 3.14 5.30
C ASP A 97 21.08 2.27 4.10
N ALA A 98 19.88 1.73 4.13
CA ALA A 98 19.40 0.75 3.16
C ALA A 98 18.60 1.38 2.01
N VAL A 99 19.16 2.35 1.28
CA VAL A 99 18.53 2.89 0.03
C VAL A 99 18.27 1.75 -0.95
N ALA A 100 19.16 0.77 -1.02
CA ALA A 100 18.99 -0.43 -1.85
C ALA A 100 17.79 -1.27 -1.39
N ASP A 101 17.59 -1.44 -0.07
CA ASP A 101 16.50 -2.22 0.49
C ASP A 101 15.13 -1.54 0.30
N ARG A 102 15.09 -0.20 0.35
CA ARG A 102 13.87 0.57 0.04
C ARG A 102 13.41 0.35 -1.40
N VAL A 103 14.33 0.44 -2.36
CA VAL A 103 14.04 0.19 -3.77
C VAL A 103 13.66 -1.27 -3.99
N ALA A 104 14.31 -2.21 -3.31
CA ALA A 104 13.99 -3.63 -3.35
C ALA A 104 12.61 -3.92 -2.74
N GLY A 105 12.28 -3.33 -1.57
CA GLY A 105 11.00 -3.48 -0.88
C GLY A 105 9.82 -2.98 -1.70
N LEU A 106 9.96 -1.79 -2.29
CA LEU A 106 8.95 -1.25 -3.21
C LEU A 106 8.82 -2.09 -4.49
N ARG A 107 9.93 -2.66 -4.99
CA ARG A 107 9.89 -3.62 -6.11
C ARG A 107 9.20 -4.93 -5.75
N ALA A 108 9.29 -5.37 -4.49
CA ALA A 108 8.60 -6.55 -3.98
C ALA A 108 7.11 -6.30 -3.67
N GLY A 109 6.64 -5.04 -3.80
CA GLY A 109 5.23 -4.68 -3.64
C GLY A 109 4.85 -4.19 -2.24
N ALA A 110 5.79 -3.63 -1.46
CA ALA A 110 5.46 -2.87 -0.27
C ALA A 110 4.73 -1.56 -0.65
N ASP A 111 3.83 -1.12 0.21
CA ASP A 111 2.98 0.04 -0.07
C ASP A 111 3.59 1.35 0.44
N ASP A 112 4.40 1.28 1.49
CA ASP A 112 5.15 2.41 2.04
C ASP A 112 6.33 1.92 2.90
N TYR A 113 7.19 2.83 3.38
CA TYR A 113 8.28 2.53 4.30
C TYR A 113 8.55 3.68 5.28
N VAL A 114 9.14 3.32 6.44
CA VAL A 114 9.65 4.26 7.45
C VAL A 114 11.07 3.87 7.82
N THR A 115 11.95 4.85 7.96
CA THR A 115 13.35 4.59 8.34
C THR A 115 13.54 4.61 9.85
N LYS A 116 14.22 3.59 10.41
CA LYS A 116 14.66 3.57 11.80
C LYS A 116 15.88 4.54 11.98
N PRO A 117 15.95 5.38 13.04
CA PRO A 117 14.90 5.60 14.03
C PRO A 117 13.76 6.44 13.49
N PHE A 118 12.54 6.14 13.91
CA PHE A 118 11.33 6.79 13.46
C PHE A 118 10.61 7.52 14.60
N ASP A 119 9.77 8.49 14.22
CA ASP A 119 8.79 9.10 15.09
C ASP A 119 7.48 8.29 15.05
N LEU A 120 6.83 8.13 16.20
CA LEU A 120 5.55 7.42 16.29
C LEU A 120 4.45 8.14 15.48
N ASP A 121 4.48 9.47 15.46
CA ASP A 121 3.52 10.26 14.68
C ASP A 121 3.69 10.01 13.16
N GLU A 122 4.93 9.79 12.69
CA GLU A 122 5.18 9.42 11.31
C GLU A 122 4.59 8.05 10.98
N VAL A 123 4.86 7.03 11.82
CA VAL A 123 4.32 5.68 11.62
C VAL A 123 2.79 5.70 11.63
N THR A 124 2.19 6.38 12.60
CA THR A 124 0.74 6.54 12.73
C THR A 124 0.14 7.19 11.47
N ALA A 125 0.69 8.31 11.01
CA ALA A 125 0.20 9.02 9.83
C ALA A 125 0.28 8.16 8.56
N ARG A 126 1.30 7.30 8.42
CA ARG A 126 1.44 6.38 7.29
C ARG A 126 0.45 5.22 7.37
N ILE A 127 0.22 4.66 8.56
CA ILE A 127 -0.83 3.65 8.77
C ILE A 127 -2.20 4.24 8.44
N ASP A 128 -2.52 5.46 8.91
CA ASP A 128 -3.76 6.16 8.56
C ASP A 128 -3.92 6.32 7.05
N ALA A 129 -2.84 6.68 6.34
CA ALA A 129 -2.85 6.80 4.89
C ALA A 129 -3.09 5.44 4.20
N LEU A 130 -2.52 4.36 4.72
CA LEU A 130 -2.72 3.00 4.22
C LEU A 130 -4.16 2.53 4.45
N LEU A 131 -4.73 2.75 5.64
CA LEU A 131 -6.11 2.41 5.97
C LEU A 131 -7.13 3.18 5.12
N ARG A 132 -6.90 4.48 4.89
CA ARG A 132 -7.75 5.26 3.95
C ARG A 132 -7.72 4.70 2.54
N ARG A 133 -6.54 4.32 2.07
CA ARG A 133 -6.35 3.76 0.73
C ARG A 133 -6.96 2.36 0.57
N SER A 134 -7.07 1.58 1.65
CA SER A 134 -7.71 0.27 1.63
C SER A 134 -9.24 0.30 1.69
N GLY A 135 -9.86 1.48 1.50
CA GLY A 135 -11.34 1.60 1.45
C GLY A 135 -12.03 1.60 2.81
N MET A 136 -11.30 1.55 3.94
CA MET A 136 -11.92 1.53 5.28
C MET A 136 -12.68 2.81 5.67
N ALA A 137 -12.59 3.87 4.88
CA ALA A 137 -13.17 5.18 5.22
C ALA A 137 -14.47 5.52 4.49
N SER A 138 -15.12 4.61 3.78
CA SER A 138 -16.28 4.98 2.98
C SER A 138 -17.39 3.93 2.98
N VAL A 139 -18.40 4.15 3.80
CA VAL A 139 -19.76 3.65 3.55
C VAL A 139 -20.41 4.62 2.55
N THR A 140 -20.17 4.47 1.27
CA THR A 140 -21.00 5.11 0.22
C THR A 140 -20.85 4.40 -1.13
N ALA A 141 -21.98 3.90 -1.62
CA ALA A 141 -22.35 3.52 -3.01
C ALA A 141 -21.29 2.81 -3.88
N GLU A 142 -21.68 1.66 -4.42
CA GLU A 142 -20.96 0.91 -5.47
C GLU A 142 -20.25 1.85 -6.45
N ARG A 143 -18.93 1.92 -6.36
CA ARG A 143 -18.12 2.75 -7.24
C ARG A 143 -17.25 1.87 -8.13
N VAL A 144 -17.85 1.41 -9.21
CA VAL A 144 -17.09 0.79 -10.29
C VAL A 144 -16.63 1.87 -11.28
N LEU A 145 -15.35 2.14 -11.32
CA LEU A 145 -14.75 2.99 -12.34
C LEU A 145 -14.56 2.18 -13.62
N THR A 146 -14.87 2.78 -14.77
CA THR A 146 -14.73 2.13 -16.08
C THR A 146 -14.07 3.08 -17.07
N VAL A 147 -13.00 2.63 -17.73
CA VAL A 147 -12.32 3.33 -18.81
C VAL A 147 -12.02 2.33 -19.93
N GLY A 148 -12.77 2.41 -21.04
CA GLY A 148 -12.70 1.41 -22.10
C GLY A 148 -13.09 0.02 -21.59
N ASP A 149 -12.19 -0.96 -21.73
CA ASP A 149 -12.34 -2.34 -21.25
C ASP A 149 -11.71 -2.59 -19.88
N LEU A 150 -11.23 -1.54 -19.21
CA LEU A 150 -10.65 -1.59 -17.87
C LEU A 150 -11.70 -1.20 -16.83
N THR A 151 -11.93 -2.06 -15.84
CA THR A 151 -12.83 -1.82 -14.72
C THR A 151 -12.07 -1.92 -13.40
N LEU A 152 -12.46 -1.11 -12.43
CA LEU A 152 -11.92 -1.09 -11.07
C LEU A 152 -13.09 -0.88 -10.11
N ASP A 153 -13.29 -1.84 -9.22
CA ASP A 153 -14.27 -1.77 -8.14
C ASP A 153 -13.56 -1.27 -6.88
N GLU A 154 -13.98 -0.12 -6.38
CA GLU A 154 -13.37 0.51 -5.20
C GLU A 154 -13.70 -0.24 -3.91
N ASP A 155 -14.83 -0.95 -3.86
CA ASP A 155 -15.30 -1.62 -2.65
C ASP A 155 -14.66 -3.03 -2.50
N SER A 156 -14.62 -3.81 -3.59
CA SER A 156 -14.01 -5.15 -3.58
C SER A 156 -12.51 -5.15 -3.85
N HIS A 157 -11.92 -4.02 -4.31
CA HIS A 157 -10.56 -3.91 -4.82
C HIS A 157 -10.28 -4.79 -6.06
N ASP A 158 -11.33 -5.21 -6.74
CA ASP A 158 -11.21 -5.97 -7.96
C ASP A 158 -10.88 -5.09 -9.16
N VAL A 159 -9.93 -5.55 -9.94
CA VAL A 159 -9.56 -4.91 -11.22
C VAL A 159 -9.66 -5.95 -12.32
N ALA A 160 -10.28 -5.58 -13.43
CA ALA A 160 -10.32 -6.43 -14.62
C ALA A 160 -10.03 -5.63 -15.89
N ARG A 161 -9.35 -6.25 -16.84
CA ARG A 161 -9.09 -5.72 -18.18
C ARG A 161 -9.63 -6.69 -19.24
N GLY A 162 -10.60 -6.23 -20.02
CA GLY A 162 -11.28 -7.10 -21.01
C GLY A 162 -11.94 -8.32 -20.39
N GLY A 163 -12.43 -8.21 -19.14
CA GLY A 163 -13.03 -9.29 -18.35
C GLY A 163 -12.03 -10.24 -17.68
N GLU A 164 -10.72 -10.08 -17.86
CA GLU A 164 -9.70 -10.87 -17.15
C GLU A 164 -9.24 -10.13 -15.89
N ALA A 165 -9.24 -10.85 -14.76
CA ALA A 165 -8.83 -10.29 -13.48
C ALA A 165 -7.34 -9.90 -13.46
N VAL A 166 -7.04 -8.71 -12.92
CA VAL A 166 -5.70 -8.16 -12.79
C VAL A 166 -5.38 -7.98 -11.30
N THR A 167 -4.40 -8.72 -10.80
CA THR A 167 -3.97 -8.59 -9.40
C THR A 167 -3.01 -7.43 -9.22
N LEU A 168 -3.40 -6.43 -8.43
CA LEU A 168 -2.61 -5.27 -8.08
C LEU A 168 -2.23 -5.29 -6.59
N THR A 169 -1.12 -4.66 -6.23
CA THR A 169 -0.87 -4.27 -4.83
C THR A 169 -1.70 -3.04 -4.51
N ASN A 170 -1.83 -2.70 -3.21
CA ASN A 170 -2.62 -1.53 -2.82
C ASN A 170 -2.12 -0.23 -3.47
N THR A 171 -0.80 -0.01 -3.54
CA THR A 171 -0.24 1.20 -4.19
C THR A 171 -0.47 1.22 -5.71
N GLU A 172 -0.38 0.07 -6.39
CA GLU A 172 -0.72 -0.04 -7.81
C GLU A 172 -2.21 0.23 -8.05
N PHE A 173 -3.07 -0.28 -7.17
CA PHE A 173 -4.51 -0.03 -7.20
C PHE A 173 -4.82 1.45 -7.06
N GLU A 174 -4.27 2.13 -6.05
CA GLU A 174 -4.45 3.55 -5.82
C GLU A 174 -3.94 4.42 -6.98
N LEU A 175 -2.80 4.05 -7.55
CA LEU A 175 -2.27 4.73 -8.73
C LEU A 175 -3.21 4.54 -9.93
N LEU A 176 -3.72 3.33 -10.14
CA LEU A 176 -4.68 3.06 -11.22
C LEU A 176 -5.99 3.79 -10.99
N ARG A 177 -6.52 3.76 -9.75
CA ARG A 177 -7.72 4.49 -9.36
C ARG A 177 -7.60 5.97 -9.68
N TYR A 178 -6.50 6.60 -9.28
CA TYR A 178 -6.26 8.01 -9.56
C TYR A 178 -6.25 8.32 -11.06
N PHE A 179 -5.69 7.45 -11.88
CA PHE A 179 -5.78 7.58 -13.34
C PHE A 179 -7.22 7.40 -13.85
N MET A 180 -7.97 6.45 -13.32
CA MET A 180 -9.34 6.17 -13.77
C MET A 180 -10.35 7.22 -13.29
N GLU A 181 -10.08 7.92 -12.18
CA GLU A 181 -10.80 9.13 -11.76
C GLU A 181 -10.54 10.32 -12.69
N ASN A 182 -9.41 10.32 -13.42
CA ASN A 182 -8.97 11.40 -14.30
C ASN A 182 -8.66 10.91 -15.72
N PRO A 183 -9.61 10.27 -16.41
CA PRO A 183 -9.37 9.73 -17.74
C PRO A 183 -9.12 10.86 -18.75
N ASN A 184 -8.18 10.65 -19.67
CA ASN A 184 -7.77 11.64 -20.67
C ASN A 184 -7.12 12.93 -20.11
N VAL A 185 -6.79 12.98 -18.83
CA VAL A 185 -6.06 14.10 -18.19
C VAL A 185 -4.60 13.72 -18.03
N VAL A 186 -3.70 14.64 -18.36
CA VAL A 186 -2.26 14.47 -18.10
C VAL A 186 -1.99 14.77 -16.62
N LEU A 187 -1.54 13.76 -15.91
CA LEU A 187 -1.14 13.87 -14.50
C LEU A 187 0.39 14.00 -14.42
N SER A 188 0.87 15.08 -13.81
CA SER A 188 2.29 15.28 -13.58
C SER A 188 2.83 14.32 -12.53
N LYS A 189 4.15 14.08 -12.53
CA LYS A 189 4.80 13.22 -11.52
C LYS A 189 4.57 13.73 -10.09
N SER A 190 4.58 15.06 -9.89
CA SER A 190 4.30 15.66 -8.59
C SER A 190 2.86 15.39 -8.14
N GLN A 191 1.86 15.61 -9.00
CA GLN A 191 0.46 15.31 -8.67
C GLN A 191 0.25 13.84 -8.32
N ILE A 192 0.87 12.92 -9.08
CA ILE A 192 0.80 11.49 -8.80
C ILE A 192 1.47 11.18 -7.47
N LEU A 193 2.65 11.75 -7.21
CA LEU A 193 3.38 11.54 -5.97
C LEU A 193 2.57 12.03 -4.76
N ASP A 194 2.06 13.26 -4.82
CA ASP A 194 1.29 13.87 -3.73
C ASP A 194 -0.02 13.13 -3.44
N ARG A 195 -0.64 12.53 -4.47
CA ARG A 195 -1.93 11.83 -4.33
C ARG A 195 -1.79 10.40 -3.84
N VAL A 196 -0.80 9.67 -4.36
CA VAL A 196 -0.63 8.22 -4.10
C VAL A 196 0.33 7.98 -2.93
N TRP A 197 1.32 8.83 -2.74
CA TRP A 197 2.29 8.76 -1.65
C TRP A 197 2.18 10.03 -0.79
N SER A 198 1.34 10.05 0.23
CA SER A 198 1.20 11.18 1.16
C SER A 198 2.50 11.45 1.91
N TYR A 199 3.07 12.66 1.79
CA TYR A 199 4.23 13.24 2.49
C TYR A 199 5.62 12.64 2.20
N ASP A 200 6.47 13.56 1.72
CA ASP A 200 7.94 13.62 1.75
C ASP A 200 8.73 12.35 1.37
N PHE A 201 8.55 11.90 0.13
CA PHE A 201 9.44 10.90 -0.47
C PHE A 201 10.84 11.45 -0.83
N GLY A 202 11.28 12.56 -0.20
CA GLY A 202 12.66 13.06 -0.33
C GLY A 202 13.14 13.25 -1.78
N GLY A 203 12.26 13.66 -2.71
CA GLY A 203 12.62 13.99 -4.09
C GLY A 203 12.82 12.79 -5.02
N GLN A 204 12.43 11.56 -4.65
CA GLN A 204 12.56 10.39 -5.53
C GLN A 204 11.42 10.31 -6.57
N ALA A 205 11.41 11.24 -7.53
CA ALA A 205 10.49 11.22 -8.67
C ALA A 205 10.53 9.90 -9.48
N ASN A 206 11.56 9.08 -9.31
CA ASN A 206 11.75 7.79 -9.98
C ASN A 206 10.78 6.70 -9.51
N ILE A 207 10.14 6.87 -8.33
CA ILE A 207 9.16 5.90 -7.83
C ILE A 207 7.92 5.86 -8.70
N VAL A 208 7.44 7.02 -9.17
CA VAL A 208 6.31 7.09 -10.09
C VAL A 208 6.59 6.30 -11.37
N GLU A 209 7.78 6.46 -11.94
CA GLU A 209 8.20 5.74 -13.15
C GLU A 209 8.19 4.22 -12.94
N LEU A 210 8.66 3.79 -11.77
CA LEU A 210 8.70 2.37 -11.39
C LEU A 210 7.28 1.78 -11.34
N TYR A 211 6.35 2.42 -10.63
CA TYR A 211 4.97 1.93 -10.49
C TYR A 211 4.17 2.02 -11.80
N ILE A 212 4.42 3.04 -12.62
CA ILE A 212 3.90 3.10 -14.00
C ILE A 212 4.38 1.89 -14.82
N SER A 213 5.65 1.50 -14.66
CA SER A 213 6.19 0.31 -15.33
C SER A 213 5.49 -0.97 -14.85
N TYR A 214 5.18 -1.07 -13.55
CA TYR A 214 4.47 -2.23 -13.01
C TYR A 214 3.03 -2.30 -13.49
N LEU A 215 2.30 -1.19 -13.45
CA LEU A 215 0.95 -1.14 -13.99
C LEU A 215 0.91 -1.55 -15.47
N ARG A 216 1.77 -0.98 -16.31
CA ARG A 216 1.84 -1.34 -17.73
C ARG A 216 2.07 -2.84 -17.94
N LYS A 217 2.93 -3.46 -17.15
CA LYS A 217 3.18 -4.91 -17.22
C LYS A 217 1.96 -5.75 -16.88
N LYS A 218 1.05 -5.21 -16.05
CA LYS A 218 -0.14 -5.94 -15.57
C LYS A 218 -1.37 -5.64 -16.43
N ILE A 219 -1.60 -4.38 -16.77
CA ILE A 219 -2.82 -3.99 -17.49
C ILE A 219 -2.63 -3.90 -19.01
N ASP A 220 -1.41 -3.63 -19.51
CA ASP A 220 -1.14 -3.45 -20.94
C ASP A 220 -0.46 -4.69 -21.58
N ALA A 221 -0.17 -5.76 -20.81
CA ALA A 221 0.52 -6.93 -21.32
C ALA A 221 -0.27 -7.63 -22.43
N GLY A 222 0.28 -7.67 -23.64
CA GLY A 222 -0.33 -8.31 -24.80
C GLY A 222 -1.58 -7.60 -25.35
N ARG A 223 -1.81 -6.35 -24.94
CA ARG A 223 -2.99 -5.53 -25.32
C ARG A 223 -2.55 -4.14 -25.74
N ASP A 224 -3.46 -3.40 -26.35
CA ASP A 224 -3.21 -2.00 -26.66
C ASP A 224 -3.00 -1.19 -25.38
N PRO A 225 -1.92 -0.37 -25.32
CA PRO A 225 -1.56 0.36 -24.13
C PRO A 225 -2.61 1.42 -23.78
N MET A 226 -2.97 1.51 -22.49
CA MET A 226 -3.84 2.55 -21.96
C MET A 226 -3.06 3.65 -21.24
N ILE A 227 -1.93 3.32 -20.60
CA ILE A 227 -1.10 4.32 -19.91
C ILE A 227 -0.03 4.84 -20.88
N HIS A 228 -0.10 6.13 -21.21
CA HIS A 228 0.85 6.77 -22.12
C HIS A 228 1.73 7.79 -21.39
N THR A 229 2.97 7.95 -21.87
CA THR A 229 3.89 8.98 -21.38
C THR A 229 3.74 10.23 -22.23
N VAL A 230 3.47 11.36 -21.60
CA VAL A 230 3.51 12.68 -22.23
C VAL A 230 4.83 13.34 -21.87
N ARG A 231 5.77 13.36 -22.83
CA ARG A 231 7.15 13.84 -22.58
C ARG A 231 7.16 15.24 -21.97
N GLY A 232 7.90 15.38 -20.86
CA GLY A 232 8.03 16.65 -20.14
C GLY A 232 6.82 17.05 -19.29
N ALA A 233 5.66 16.33 -19.37
CA ALA A 233 4.44 16.69 -18.66
C ALA A 233 4.01 15.63 -17.64
N GLY A 234 4.12 14.32 -17.94
CA GLY A 234 3.69 13.26 -17.02
C GLY A 234 3.10 12.05 -17.75
N TYR A 235 2.00 11.54 -17.23
CA TYR A 235 1.33 10.34 -17.73
C TYR A 235 -0.17 10.57 -17.90
N ILE A 236 -0.79 9.80 -18.78
CA ILE A 236 -2.21 9.89 -19.09
C ILE A 236 -2.77 8.48 -19.31
N LEU A 237 -3.96 8.22 -18.78
CA LEU A 237 -4.75 7.02 -19.07
C LEU A 237 -5.76 7.34 -20.18
N ARG A 238 -5.83 6.50 -21.20
CA ARG A 238 -6.80 6.59 -22.30
C ARG A 238 -7.44 5.23 -22.55
N PRO A 239 -8.70 5.17 -23.02
CA PRO A 239 -9.25 3.92 -23.52
C PRO A 239 -8.34 3.32 -24.60
N ALA A 240 -8.24 2.01 -24.65
CA ALA A 240 -7.63 1.32 -25.78
C ALA A 240 -8.42 1.63 -27.06
N SER A 241 -7.73 1.71 -28.19
CA SER A 241 -8.31 2.05 -29.50
C SER A 241 -9.12 0.91 -30.07
#